data_58c45fe15e4fce5fa82ffa1ef6b22645
#
_entry.id   58c45fe15e4fce5fa82ffa1ef6b22645
#
_cell.length_a   1.000
_cell.length_b   1.000
_cell.length_c   1.000
_cell.angle_alpha   90.00
_cell.angle_beta   90.00
_cell.angle_gamma   90.00
#
_symmetry.space_group_name_H-M   'P 1'
#
loop_
_entity.id
_entity.type
_entity.pdbx_description
1 polymer ?
#
loop_
_entity_poly.entity_id
_entity_poly.type
_entity_poly.pdbx_seq_one_letter_code
_entity_poly.pdbx_strand_id
1 'polypeptide(L)'
;MLAPPANKPIDMHVHVVGNGSGGTGCWLRVRGWHRPLAALMLRGIGLPASAMSDDLDRLYVERLLEQVRDSSVGAAVILAQDLVHDEQGRPRKDAGSFYVPNDYVLNLAKQHPEFLPAVSIHPARTDAIEELERCLAAGAVMMKCLPNCQNINCNDRRFTRFWERMAEAKLPLLAHTGGEHTLPVIRPQYADPRVLALPLECGVNVIAAHCATKSGFTDPEYFHIFAGMTRRFTNLYGDTSAFNVPFRGRHVPECLREPLLERMVHGSDYPVPVHGHWAWMRGFVNWQTFRRWERHANVIERDYQLKVAMGFPAESFTRISKLLRLPGKP
;
A
#
# COMPACT_ATOMS: atom_id res chain seq x y z
N MET A 1 1.98 -8.99 19.83
CA MET A 1 2.74 -8.05 18.98
C MET A 1 3.39 -7.00 19.85
N LEU A 2 4.69 -6.76 19.66
CA LEU A 2 5.37 -5.62 20.27
C LEU A 2 4.96 -4.36 19.48
N ALA A 3 4.72 -3.26 20.20
CA ALA A 3 4.51 -1.97 19.52
C ALA A 3 5.80 -1.60 18.76
N PRO A 4 5.71 -1.03 17.54
CA PRO A 4 6.91 -0.55 16.85
C PRO A 4 7.63 0.46 17.75
N PRO A 5 8.98 0.58 17.63
CA PRO A 5 9.74 1.52 18.44
C PRO A 5 9.15 2.93 18.28
N ALA A 6 8.86 3.59 19.39
CA ALA A 6 8.30 4.94 19.39
C ALA A 6 9.21 5.87 18.56
N ASN A 7 8.61 6.67 17.69
CA ASN A 7 9.28 7.67 16.85
C ASN A 7 10.19 7.11 15.71
N LYS A 8 10.15 5.82 15.38
CA LYS A 8 10.82 5.35 14.16
C LYS A 8 9.89 5.49 12.93
N PRO A 9 10.46 5.75 11.74
CA PRO A 9 9.72 5.71 10.49
C PRO A 9 9.01 4.38 10.28
N ILE A 10 7.81 4.41 9.73
CA ILE A 10 7.04 3.22 9.34
C ILE A 10 6.76 3.30 7.85
N ASP A 11 7.13 2.26 7.12
CA ASP A 11 6.66 2.09 5.74
C ASP A 11 5.28 1.44 5.76
N MET A 12 4.25 2.22 5.43
CA MET A 12 2.87 1.75 5.57
C MET A 12 2.31 1.07 4.30
N HIS A 13 3.10 0.95 3.23
CA HIS A 13 2.64 0.42 1.95
C HIS A 13 3.64 -0.58 1.37
N VAL A 14 3.63 -1.80 1.91
CA VAL A 14 4.57 -2.86 1.54
C VAL A 14 3.80 -4.11 1.11
N HIS A 15 3.80 -4.39 -0.19
CA HIS A 15 3.15 -5.60 -0.70
C HIS A 15 3.95 -6.86 -0.37
N VAL A 16 3.24 -7.91 0.04
CA VAL A 16 3.76 -9.27 0.12
C VAL A 16 3.21 -10.06 -1.05
N VAL A 17 4.03 -10.92 -1.62
CA VAL A 17 3.67 -11.77 -2.75
C VAL A 17 4.13 -13.20 -2.47
N GLY A 18 3.31 -14.18 -2.84
CA GLY A 18 3.65 -15.59 -2.73
C GLY A 18 3.00 -16.40 -3.83
N ASN A 19 3.57 -17.56 -4.14
CA ASN A 19 3.06 -18.52 -5.12
C ASN A 19 2.41 -19.76 -4.48
N GLY A 20 2.40 -19.82 -3.13
CA GLY A 20 1.86 -20.92 -2.35
C GLY A 20 2.84 -22.09 -2.12
N SER A 21 4.12 -21.93 -2.51
CA SER A 21 5.16 -22.95 -2.34
C SER A 21 5.34 -23.40 -0.88
N GLY A 22 5.16 -22.48 0.08
CA GLY A 22 5.25 -22.76 1.51
C GLY A 22 3.94 -23.21 2.17
N GLY A 23 2.91 -23.61 1.41
CA GLY A 23 1.59 -23.93 1.95
C GLY A 23 0.85 -22.73 2.57
N THR A 24 1.21 -21.52 2.20
CA THR A 24 0.72 -20.25 2.74
C THR A 24 -0.70 -19.89 2.30
N GLY A 25 -1.23 -20.58 1.29
CA GLY A 25 -2.49 -20.26 0.63
C GLY A 25 -2.41 -19.10 -0.36
N CYS A 26 -1.24 -18.46 -0.49
CA CYS A 26 -0.99 -17.48 -1.55
C CYS A 26 -1.09 -18.10 -2.94
N TRP A 27 -1.38 -17.30 -3.94
CA TRP A 27 -1.21 -17.68 -5.33
C TRP A 27 -0.87 -16.47 -6.19
N LEU A 28 -0.11 -16.70 -7.26
CA LEU A 28 0.30 -15.70 -8.21
C LEU A 28 0.07 -16.21 -9.63
N ARG A 29 -0.61 -15.40 -10.45
CA ARG A 29 -0.89 -15.69 -11.85
C ARG A 29 -0.44 -14.55 -12.73
N VAL A 30 0.80 -14.61 -13.18
CA VAL A 30 1.39 -13.60 -14.05
C VAL A 30 1.32 -14.06 -15.50
N ARG A 31 0.68 -13.29 -16.38
CA ARG A 31 0.46 -13.61 -17.79
C ARG A 31 0.94 -12.48 -18.70
N GLY A 32 1.27 -12.84 -19.95
CA GLY A 32 1.62 -11.88 -21.00
C GLY A 32 2.75 -10.93 -20.57
N TRP A 33 2.59 -9.66 -20.85
CA TRP A 33 3.58 -8.61 -20.59
C TRP A 33 3.85 -8.35 -19.10
N HIS A 34 2.96 -8.78 -18.20
CA HIS A 34 3.20 -8.70 -16.76
C HIS A 34 4.34 -9.64 -16.28
N ARG A 35 4.67 -10.71 -17.05
CA ARG A 35 5.79 -11.60 -16.67
C ARG A 35 7.15 -10.89 -16.63
N PRO A 36 7.60 -10.19 -17.69
CA PRO A 36 8.84 -9.45 -17.64
C PRO A 36 8.80 -8.33 -16.58
N LEU A 37 7.65 -7.70 -16.35
CA LEU A 37 7.49 -6.69 -15.29
C LEU A 37 7.69 -7.31 -13.90
N ALA A 38 7.06 -8.43 -13.60
CA ALA A 38 7.24 -9.14 -12.33
C ALA A 38 8.71 -9.57 -12.12
N ALA A 39 9.36 -10.08 -13.19
CA ALA A 39 10.78 -10.43 -13.15
C ALA A 39 11.67 -9.20 -12.87
N LEU A 40 11.33 -8.05 -13.45
CA LEU A 40 12.04 -6.79 -13.19
C LEU A 40 11.86 -6.34 -11.73
N MET A 41 10.64 -6.45 -11.20
CA MET A 41 10.35 -6.11 -9.80
C MET A 41 11.14 -7.00 -8.83
N LEU A 42 11.18 -8.32 -9.06
CA LEU A 42 11.96 -9.25 -8.24
C LEU A 42 13.47 -8.93 -8.31
N ARG A 43 14.00 -8.69 -9.52
CA ARG A 43 15.40 -8.27 -9.67
C ARG A 43 15.70 -6.95 -8.97
N GLY A 44 14.76 -6.01 -9.01
CA GLY A 44 14.87 -4.72 -8.33
C GLY A 44 15.06 -4.83 -6.82
N ILE A 45 14.50 -5.87 -6.21
CA ILE A 45 14.66 -6.18 -4.79
C ILE A 45 15.78 -7.17 -4.50
N GLY A 46 16.52 -7.63 -5.51
CA GLY A 46 17.64 -8.55 -5.37
C GLY A 46 17.29 -10.02 -5.42
N LEU A 47 16.09 -10.39 -5.90
CA LEU A 47 15.69 -11.78 -6.14
C LEU A 47 15.83 -12.17 -7.62
N PRO A 48 16.23 -13.39 -7.95
CA PRO A 48 16.25 -13.86 -9.33
C PRO A 48 14.83 -14.05 -9.85
N ALA A 49 14.63 -13.94 -11.16
CA ALA A 49 13.33 -14.16 -11.80
C ALA A 49 12.82 -15.61 -11.60
N SER A 50 13.71 -16.58 -11.43
CA SER A 50 13.38 -17.98 -11.12
C SER A 50 12.63 -18.15 -9.81
N ALA A 51 12.79 -17.22 -8.86
CA ALA A 51 12.07 -17.25 -7.59
C ALA A 51 10.54 -17.32 -7.77
N MET A 52 10.00 -16.83 -8.91
CA MET A 52 8.58 -16.96 -9.22
C MET A 52 8.09 -18.42 -9.33
N SER A 53 8.97 -19.33 -9.70
CA SER A 53 8.68 -20.76 -9.87
C SER A 53 9.20 -21.63 -8.73
N ASP A 54 10.04 -21.04 -7.87
CA ASP A 54 10.69 -21.72 -6.74
C ASP A 54 9.93 -21.44 -5.43
N ASP A 55 10.65 -21.34 -4.33
CA ASP A 55 10.12 -21.03 -3.00
C ASP A 55 9.94 -19.51 -2.81
N LEU A 56 9.04 -18.91 -3.61
CA LEU A 56 8.82 -17.46 -3.61
C LEU A 56 8.39 -16.95 -2.23
N ASP A 57 7.49 -17.67 -1.56
CA ASP A 57 6.90 -17.24 -0.30
C ASP A 57 7.99 -17.00 0.76
N ARG A 58 8.93 -17.94 0.91
CA ARG A 58 10.04 -17.82 1.86
C ARG A 58 11.08 -16.80 1.40
N LEU A 59 11.56 -16.91 0.14
CA LEU A 59 12.60 -16.04 -0.40
C LEU A 59 12.21 -14.57 -0.36
N TYR A 60 10.94 -14.28 -0.66
CA TYR A 60 10.42 -12.92 -0.65
C TYR A 60 10.39 -12.32 0.78
N VAL A 61 9.90 -13.10 1.74
CA VAL A 61 9.81 -12.66 3.14
C VAL A 61 11.20 -12.48 3.75
N GLU A 62 12.12 -13.41 3.53
CA GLU A 62 13.51 -13.30 4.00
C GLU A 62 14.16 -12.02 3.46
N ARG A 63 14.00 -11.78 2.15
CA ARG A 63 14.55 -10.58 1.52
C ARG A 63 13.92 -9.29 2.03
N LEU A 64 12.61 -9.27 2.23
CA LEU A 64 11.91 -8.12 2.79
C LEU A 64 12.38 -7.81 4.23
N LEU A 65 12.49 -8.84 5.07
CA LEU A 65 13.00 -8.71 6.45
C LEU A 65 14.40 -8.12 6.48
N GLU A 66 15.30 -8.65 5.64
CA GLU A 66 16.66 -8.13 5.51
C GLU A 66 16.63 -6.64 5.16
N GLN A 67 15.81 -6.23 4.17
CA GLN A 67 15.71 -4.84 3.76
C GLN A 67 15.12 -3.93 4.84
N VAL A 68 14.11 -4.38 5.59
CA VAL A 68 13.55 -3.60 6.69
C VAL A 68 14.57 -3.43 7.81
N ARG A 69 15.25 -4.52 8.20
CA ARG A 69 16.27 -4.51 9.28
C ARG A 69 17.46 -3.62 8.96
N ASP A 70 17.89 -3.62 7.71
CA ASP A 70 19.05 -2.87 7.22
C ASP A 70 18.67 -1.47 6.70
N SER A 71 17.53 -0.92 7.15
CA SER A 71 17.04 0.41 6.76
C SER A 71 16.80 1.32 7.96
N SER A 72 16.59 2.60 7.68
CA SER A 72 16.13 3.59 8.65
C SER A 72 14.66 3.40 9.07
N VAL A 73 13.93 2.55 8.35
CA VAL A 73 12.53 2.22 8.63
C VAL A 73 12.47 1.23 9.80
N GLY A 74 11.67 1.55 10.81
CA GLY A 74 11.59 0.72 12.02
C GLY A 74 10.58 -0.42 11.94
N ALA A 75 9.61 -0.33 11.03
CA ALA A 75 8.60 -1.35 10.77
C ALA A 75 7.97 -1.17 9.38
N ALA A 76 7.45 -2.27 8.83
CA ALA A 76 6.73 -2.30 7.57
C ALA A 76 5.29 -2.81 7.77
N VAL A 77 4.30 -2.10 7.26
CA VAL A 77 2.93 -2.60 7.20
C VAL A 77 2.80 -3.48 5.96
N ILE A 78 2.73 -4.79 6.18
CA ILE A 78 2.63 -5.79 5.12
C ILE A 78 1.16 -6.03 4.74
N LEU A 79 0.89 -6.03 3.44
CA LEU A 79 -0.46 -5.97 2.90
C LEU A 79 -0.95 -7.35 2.44
N ALA A 80 -2.09 -7.79 2.97
CA ALA A 80 -2.88 -8.87 2.37
C ALA A 80 -3.55 -8.40 1.08
N GLN A 81 -4.03 -9.36 0.27
CA GLN A 81 -4.78 -9.10 -0.95
C GLN A 81 -5.93 -10.08 -1.08
N ASP A 82 -7.16 -9.58 -0.92
CA ASP A 82 -8.37 -10.41 -1.10
C ASP A 82 -8.66 -10.64 -2.59
N LEU A 83 -9.52 -11.61 -2.85
CA LEU A 83 -10.00 -11.95 -4.18
C LEU A 83 -10.86 -10.82 -4.79
N VAL A 84 -10.96 -10.84 -6.11
CA VAL A 84 -12.02 -10.10 -6.80
C VAL A 84 -13.35 -10.78 -6.47
N HIS A 85 -14.41 -10.00 -6.20
CA HIS A 85 -15.76 -10.51 -6.04
C HIS A 85 -16.70 -9.85 -7.04
N ASP A 86 -17.75 -10.59 -7.41
CA ASP A 86 -18.82 -9.99 -8.20
C ASP A 86 -19.78 -9.16 -7.31
N GLU A 87 -20.79 -8.55 -7.92
CA GLU A 87 -21.77 -7.69 -7.22
C GLU A 87 -22.64 -8.45 -6.21
N GLN A 88 -22.67 -9.79 -6.31
CA GLN A 88 -23.36 -10.71 -5.39
C GLN A 88 -22.44 -11.24 -4.29
N GLY A 89 -21.18 -10.79 -4.22
CA GLY A 89 -20.20 -11.21 -3.22
C GLY A 89 -19.57 -12.57 -3.50
N ARG A 90 -19.72 -13.13 -4.70
CA ARG A 90 -19.10 -14.42 -5.06
C ARG A 90 -17.67 -14.23 -5.52
N PRO A 91 -16.71 -15.03 -5.03
CA PRO A 91 -15.30 -14.88 -5.38
C PRO A 91 -15.02 -15.21 -6.86
N ARG A 92 -14.25 -14.37 -7.53
CA ARG A 92 -13.85 -14.46 -8.94
C ARG A 92 -12.33 -14.66 -9.04
N LYS A 93 -11.86 -15.86 -8.71
CA LYS A 93 -10.42 -16.20 -8.80
C LYS A 93 -9.84 -16.04 -10.19
N ASP A 94 -10.67 -16.16 -11.23
CA ASP A 94 -10.30 -16.01 -12.65
C ASP A 94 -9.97 -14.56 -13.03
N ALA A 95 -10.54 -13.58 -12.34
CA ALA A 95 -10.41 -12.16 -12.64
C ALA A 95 -9.16 -11.50 -11.99
N GLY A 96 -8.65 -12.07 -10.88
CA GLY A 96 -7.46 -11.56 -10.19
C GLY A 96 -6.15 -12.16 -10.72
N SER A 97 -5.03 -11.50 -10.41
CA SER A 97 -3.68 -11.96 -10.75
C SER A 97 -2.89 -12.50 -9.56
N PHE A 98 -3.25 -12.16 -8.33
CA PHE A 98 -2.67 -12.73 -7.11
C PHE A 98 -3.62 -12.64 -5.92
N TYR A 99 -3.31 -13.41 -4.91
CA TYR A 99 -4.04 -13.47 -3.64
C TYR A 99 -3.04 -13.69 -2.49
N VAL A 100 -3.22 -12.95 -1.43
CA VAL A 100 -2.45 -13.07 -0.20
C VAL A 100 -3.44 -13.16 0.96
N PRO A 101 -3.58 -14.33 1.60
CA PRO A 101 -4.53 -14.53 2.69
C PRO A 101 -4.26 -13.60 3.88
N ASN A 102 -5.32 -13.19 4.58
CA ASN A 102 -5.21 -12.46 5.84
C ASN A 102 -4.39 -13.24 6.87
N ASP A 103 -4.61 -14.54 6.97
CA ASP A 103 -3.86 -15.40 7.91
C ASP A 103 -2.35 -15.40 7.65
N TYR A 104 -1.94 -15.29 6.38
CA TYR A 104 -0.51 -15.24 6.06
C TYR A 104 0.15 -13.99 6.65
N VAL A 105 -0.41 -12.79 6.39
CA VAL A 105 0.17 -11.54 6.94
C VAL A 105 0.06 -11.47 8.46
N LEU A 106 -1.03 -11.97 9.03
CA LEU A 106 -1.22 -12.05 10.49
C LEU A 106 -0.20 -12.97 11.14
N ASN A 107 0.11 -14.11 10.52
CA ASN A 107 1.12 -15.04 11.03
C ASN A 107 2.54 -14.50 10.86
N LEU A 108 2.85 -13.87 9.73
CA LEU A 108 4.15 -13.20 9.56
C LEU A 108 4.39 -12.13 10.62
N ALA A 109 3.38 -11.32 10.94
CA ALA A 109 3.49 -10.30 11.98
C ALA A 109 3.60 -10.86 13.41
N LYS A 110 3.14 -12.10 13.65
CA LYS A 110 3.38 -12.80 14.92
C LYS A 110 4.83 -13.31 15.04
N GLN A 111 5.42 -13.71 13.91
CA GLN A 111 6.77 -14.28 13.84
C GLN A 111 7.86 -13.20 13.79
N HIS A 112 7.55 -12.04 13.19
CA HIS A 112 8.51 -10.98 12.91
C HIS A 112 7.99 -9.64 13.44
N PRO A 113 8.61 -9.09 14.51
CA PRO A 113 8.16 -7.84 15.13
C PRO A 113 8.32 -6.62 14.24
N GLU A 114 9.10 -6.71 13.17
CA GLU A 114 9.26 -5.68 12.15
C GLU A 114 8.02 -5.53 11.26
N PHE A 115 7.12 -6.52 11.26
CA PHE A 115 5.93 -6.53 10.43
C PHE A 115 4.67 -6.15 11.20
N LEU A 116 3.86 -5.30 10.58
CA LEU A 116 2.54 -4.90 11.05
C LEU A 116 1.50 -5.39 10.02
N PRO A 117 0.44 -6.12 10.43
CA PRO A 117 -0.44 -6.76 9.46
C PRO A 117 -1.56 -5.83 8.99
N ALA A 118 -1.61 -5.57 7.70
CA ALA A 118 -2.79 -5.00 7.05
C ALA A 118 -3.57 -6.12 6.34
N VAL A 119 -4.82 -6.26 6.71
CA VAL A 119 -5.72 -7.26 6.13
C VAL A 119 -6.41 -6.73 4.88
N SER A 120 -6.97 -7.60 4.07
CA SER A 120 -7.78 -7.23 2.90
C SER A 120 -9.09 -8.02 2.95
N ILE A 121 -10.21 -7.30 2.95
CA ILE A 121 -11.54 -7.91 3.04
C ILE A 121 -12.43 -7.20 2.03
N HIS A 122 -12.97 -7.96 1.08
CA HIS A 122 -13.92 -7.41 0.13
C HIS A 122 -15.28 -7.20 0.82
N PRO A 123 -15.84 -5.97 0.89
CA PRO A 123 -17.03 -5.69 1.69
C PRO A 123 -18.31 -6.38 1.18
N ALA A 124 -18.32 -6.86 -0.07
CA ALA A 124 -19.44 -7.64 -0.62
C ALA A 124 -19.43 -9.12 -0.23
N ARG A 125 -18.42 -9.64 0.45
CA ARG A 125 -18.39 -11.02 0.96
C ARG A 125 -19.56 -11.26 1.89
N THR A 126 -20.11 -12.44 1.86
CA THR A 126 -21.20 -12.83 2.77
C THR A 126 -20.75 -12.88 4.24
N ASP A 127 -19.45 -13.15 4.47
CA ASP A 127 -18.80 -13.22 5.79
C ASP A 127 -17.95 -11.99 6.10
N ALA A 128 -18.18 -10.84 5.42
CA ALA A 128 -17.30 -9.66 5.52
C ALA A 128 -17.16 -9.14 6.96
N ILE A 129 -18.23 -9.10 7.73
CA ILE A 129 -18.21 -8.63 9.14
C ILE A 129 -17.52 -9.67 10.03
N GLU A 130 -17.84 -10.94 9.89
CA GLU A 130 -17.23 -12.03 10.65
C GLU A 130 -15.72 -12.09 10.41
N GLU A 131 -15.29 -11.96 9.16
CA GLU A 131 -13.88 -11.92 8.81
C GLU A 131 -13.20 -10.66 9.38
N LEU A 132 -13.88 -9.51 9.35
CA LEU A 132 -13.38 -8.28 9.97
C LEU A 132 -13.14 -8.47 11.47
N GLU A 133 -14.13 -9.02 12.20
CA GLU A 133 -14.00 -9.29 13.66
C GLU A 133 -12.85 -10.26 13.95
N ARG A 134 -12.75 -11.32 13.16
CA ARG A 134 -11.66 -12.29 13.29
C ARG A 134 -10.28 -11.63 13.10
N CYS A 135 -10.16 -10.81 12.09
CA CYS A 135 -8.91 -10.08 11.80
C CYS A 135 -8.60 -9.04 12.88
N LEU A 136 -9.60 -8.32 13.40
CA LEU A 136 -9.45 -7.38 14.51
C LEU A 136 -8.95 -8.08 15.77
N ALA A 137 -9.52 -9.24 16.11
CA ALA A 137 -9.11 -10.06 17.24
C ALA A 137 -7.68 -10.60 17.07
N ALA A 138 -7.29 -10.92 15.82
CA ALA A 138 -5.95 -11.39 15.48
C ALA A 138 -4.87 -10.28 15.43
N GLY A 139 -5.28 -9.00 15.59
CA GLY A 139 -4.37 -7.86 15.70
C GLY A 139 -4.12 -7.12 14.39
N ALA A 140 -5.05 -7.13 13.44
CA ALA A 140 -4.99 -6.29 12.25
C ALA A 140 -4.84 -4.81 12.63
N VAL A 141 -3.91 -4.10 11.99
CA VAL A 141 -3.62 -2.67 12.27
C VAL A 141 -4.18 -1.74 11.19
N MET A 142 -4.48 -2.26 10.01
CA MET A 142 -4.98 -1.52 8.85
C MET A 142 -5.73 -2.48 7.91
N MET A 143 -6.60 -1.96 7.05
CA MET A 143 -7.19 -2.70 5.93
C MET A 143 -6.68 -2.13 4.61
N LYS A 144 -6.37 -2.98 3.62
CA LYS A 144 -6.05 -2.62 2.23
C LYS A 144 -7.17 -3.02 1.29
N CYS A 145 -7.50 -2.16 0.34
CA CYS A 145 -8.28 -2.54 -0.84
C CYS A 145 -7.77 -1.86 -2.12
N LEU A 146 -8.09 -2.48 -3.25
CA LEU A 146 -7.86 -1.92 -4.58
C LEU A 146 -9.21 -1.82 -5.30
N PRO A 147 -9.94 -0.70 -5.13
CA PRO A 147 -11.32 -0.57 -5.62
C PRO A 147 -11.46 -0.90 -7.10
N ASN A 148 -10.58 -0.38 -7.95
CA ASN A 148 -10.59 -0.58 -9.41
C ASN A 148 -10.20 -2.01 -9.85
N CYS A 149 -9.35 -2.71 -9.07
CA CYS A 149 -8.89 -4.07 -9.38
C CYS A 149 -9.75 -5.15 -8.72
N GLN A 150 -10.31 -4.90 -7.55
CA GLN A 150 -11.13 -5.85 -6.80
C GLN A 150 -12.64 -5.71 -7.05
N ASN A 151 -13.07 -4.77 -7.92
CA ASN A 151 -14.48 -4.46 -8.17
C ASN A 151 -15.22 -3.93 -6.91
N ILE A 152 -14.58 -3.07 -6.13
CA ILE A 152 -15.16 -2.50 -4.91
C ILE A 152 -15.66 -1.07 -5.19
N ASN A 153 -16.98 -0.88 -5.24
CA ASN A 153 -17.55 0.46 -5.13
C ASN A 153 -17.66 0.84 -3.65
N CYS A 154 -16.66 1.56 -3.13
CA CYS A 154 -16.68 1.93 -1.71
C CYS A 154 -17.85 2.85 -1.34
N ASN A 155 -18.50 3.52 -2.31
CA ASN A 155 -19.71 4.33 -2.11
C ASN A 155 -21.01 3.51 -2.14
N ASP A 156 -20.95 2.20 -2.30
CA ASP A 156 -22.14 1.36 -2.24
C ASP A 156 -22.71 1.35 -0.81
N ARG A 157 -23.93 1.84 -0.65
CA ARG A 157 -24.58 1.96 0.65
C ARG A 157 -24.83 0.63 1.34
N ARG A 158 -24.78 -0.49 0.61
CA ARG A 158 -24.81 -1.84 1.19
C ARG A 158 -23.64 -2.08 2.17
N PHE A 159 -22.55 -1.36 1.99
CA PHE A 159 -21.33 -1.49 2.80
C PHE A 159 -21.26 -0.52 3.98
N THR A 160 -22.30 0.30 4.22
CA THR A 160 -22.32 1.30 5.31
C THR A 160 -21.95 0.67 6.64
N ARG A 161 -22.61 -0.44 7.03
CA ARG A 161 -22.33 -1.13 8.29
C ARG A 161 -20.88 -1.63 8.40
N PHE A 162 -20.30 -2.06 7.28
CA PHE A 162 -18.89 -2.51 7.24
C PHE A 162 -17.94 -1.33 7.54
N TRP A 163 -18.18 -0.17 6.90
CA TRP A 163 -17.37 1.02 7.15
C TRP A 163 -17.56 1.59 8.55
N GLU A 164 -18.80 1.63 9.05
CA GLU A 164 -19.09 2.03 10.44
C GLU A 164 -18.35 1.13 11.43
N ARG A 165 -18.35 -0.18 11.21
CA ARG A 165 -17.65 -1.12 12.08
C ARG A 165 -16.14 -0.93 12.05
N MET A 166 -15.55 -0.62 10.89
CA MET A 166 -14.14 -0.24 10.78
C MET A 166 -13.82 1.05 11.56
N ALA A 167 -14.69 2.06 11.47
CA ALA A 167 -14.53 3.31 12.19
C ALA A 167 -14.59 3.12 13.72
N GLU A 168 -15.58 2.35 14.22
CA GLU A 168 -15.69 1.96 15.63
C GLU A 168 -14.42 1.26 16.14
N ALA A 169 -13.87 0.35 15.31
CA ALA A 169 -12.63 -0.37 15.61
C ALA A 169 -11.37 0.51 15.47
N LYS A 170 -11.51 1.75 15.03
CA LYS A 170 -10.38 2.63 14.65
C LYS A 170 -9.41 1.95 13.65
N LEU A 171 -9.93 1.10 12.75
CA LEU A 171 -9.14 0.43 11.72
C LEU A 171 -9.06 1.33 10.48
N PRO A 172 -7.89 1.88 10.11
CA PRO A 172 -7.76 2.73 8.93
C PRO A 172 -7.84 1.91 7.64
N LEU A 173 -8.24 2.57 6.56
CA LEU A 173 -8.30 2.03 5.21
C LEU A 173 -7.18 2.61 4.36
N LEU A 174 -6.31 1.76 3.80
CA LEU A 174 -5.47 2.10 2.66
C LEU A 174 -6.18 1.66 1.37
N ALA A 175 -6.64 2.62 0.58
CA ALA A 175 -7.31 2.36 -0.69
C ALA A 175 -6.43 2.76 -1.86
N HIS A 176 -6.25 1.85 -2.83
CA HIS A 176 -5.60 2.21 -4.10
C HIS A 176 -6.42 3.25 -4.84
N THR A 177 -5.76 4.28 -5.36
CA THR A 177 -6.36 5.35 -6.16
C THR A 177 -5.44 5.75 -7.31
N GLY A 178 -5.99 6.35 -8.37
CA GLY A 178 -5.21 6.74 -9.54
C GLY A 178 -4.89 5.57 -10.48
N GLY A 179 -3.88 5.74 -11.33
CA GLY A 179 -3.53 4.78 -12.37
C GLY A 179 -3.02 3.45 -11.82
N GLU A 180 -3.29 2.35 -12.56
CA GLU A 180 -2.82 1.00 -12.25
C GLU A 180 -2.42 0.25 -13.52
N HIS A 181 -1.19 -0.29 -13.55
CA HIS A 181 -0.63 -1.01 -14.70
C HIS A 181 0.03 -2.34 -14.32
N THR A 182 0.08 -2.66 -13.03
CA THR A 182 0.70 -3.91 -12.55
C THR A 182 -0.33 -5.04 -12.41
N LEU A 183 -1.60 -4.69 -12.22
CA LEU A 183 -2.71 -5.62 -11.99
C LEU A 183 -3.82 -5.43 -13.03
N PRO A 184 -4.63 -6.48 -13.27
CA PRO A 184 -5.84 -6.35 -14.09
C PRO A 184 -6.83 -5.36 -13.46
N VAL A 185 -7.21 -4.35 -14.22
CA VAL A 185 -8.24 -3.37 -13.81
C VAL A 185 -9.61 -3.85 -14.24
N ILE A 186 -10.53 -4.02 -13.29
CA ILE A 186 -11.90 -4.50 -13.51
C ILE A 186 -12.86 -3.33 -13.74
N ARG A 187 -12.72 -2.26 -12.94
CA ARG A 187 -13.56 -1.06 -12.97
C ARG A 187 -12.69 0.20 -12.93
N PRO A 188 -12.24 0.71 -14.07
CA PRO A 188 -11.34 1.88 -14.12
C PRO A 188 -11.88 3.11 -13.36
N GLN A 189 -13.20 3.32 -13.36
CA GLN A 189 -13.85 4.44 -12.67
C GLN A 189 -13.69 4.40 -11.15
N TYR A 190 -13.38 3.24 -10.54
CA TYR A 190 -13.15 3.14 -9.10
C TYR A 190 -11.72 3.56 -8.69
N ALA A 191 -10.89 3.99 -9.63
CA ALA A 191 -9.61 4.67 -9.36
C ALA A 191 -9.78 6.13 -8.90
N ASP A 192 -10.97 6.72 -9.13
CA ASP A 192 -11.32 8.06 -8.71
C ASP A 192 -11.46 8.13 -7.17
N PRO A 193 -10.74 9.03 -6.46
CA PRO A 193 -10.80 9.10 -5.00
C PRO A 193 -12.19 9.45 -4.46
N ARG A 194 -13.10 9.97 -5.28
CA ARG A 194 -14.49 10.22 -4.87
C ARG A 194 -15.23 8.93 -4.47
N VAL A 195 -14.77 7.76 -4.91
CA VAL A 195 -15.30 6.48 -4.47
C VAL A 195 -15.11 6.24 -2.96
N LEU A 196 -14.26 7.01 -2.30
CA LEU A 196 -13.94 6.91 -0.87
C LEU A 196 -14.84 7.78 0.02
N ALA A 197 -15.86 8.47 -0.54
CA ALA A 197 -16.68 9.41 0.23
C ALA A 197 -17.45 8.69 1.36
N LEU A 198 -18.08 7.55 1.09
CA LEU A 198 -18.88 6.83 2.10
C LEU A 198 -18.03 6.34 3.29
N PRO A 199 -16.90 5.64 3.13
CA PRO A 199 -16.06 5.28 4.28
C PRO A 199 -15.57 6.52 5.06
N LEU A 200 -15.27 7.64 4.39
CA LEU A 200 -14.92 8.91 5.06
C LEU A 200 -16.10 9.47 5.87
N GLU A 201 -17.31 9.46 5.31
CA GLU A 201 -18.55 9.90 5.97
C GLU A 201 -18.91 8.98 7.16
N CYS A 202 -18.59 7.70 7.11
CA CYS A 202 -18.71 6.76 8.22
C CYS A 202 -17.65 6.96 9.32
N GLY A 203 -16.66 7.86 9.11
CA GLY A 203 -15.62 8.16 10.10
C GLY A 203 -14.36 7.31 10.02
N VAL A 204 -14.19 6.50 8.97
CA VAL A 204 -12.94 5.75 8.75
C VAL A 204 -11.81 6.72 8.41
N ASN A 205 -10.64 6.57 9.04
CA ASN A 205 -9.42 7.21 8.55
C ASN A 205 -9.00 6.54 7.25
N VAL A 206 -9.03 7.27 6.14
CA VAL A 206 -8.71 6.74 4.82
C VAL A 206 -7.39 7.31 4.32
N ILE A 207 -6.53 6.44 3.79
CA ILE A 207 -5.31 6.80 3.09
C ILE A 207 -5.53 6.49 1.60
N ALA A 208 -5.58 7.54 0.77
CA ALA A 208 -5.60 7.41 -0.68
C ALA A 208 -4.18 7.12 -1.16
N ALA A 209 -3.93 5.89 -1.59
CA ALA A 209 -2.62 5.49 -2.10
C ALA A 209 -2.19 6.38 -3.27
N HIS A 210 -0.90 6.73 -3.29
CA HIS A 210 -0.29 7.55 -4.36
C HIS A 210 -0.93 8.94 -4.54
N CYS A 211 -1.71 9.42 -3.55
CA CYS A 211 -2.46 10.69 -3.66
C CYS A 211 -3.32 10.77 -4.92
N ALA A 212 -3.86 9.64 -5.38
CA ALA A 212 -4.66 9.51 -6.60
C ALA A 212 -3.96 10.01 -7.89
N THR A 213 -2.63 10.01 -7.92
CA THR A 213 -1.85 10.40 -9.10
C THR A 213 -1.94 9.34 -10.20
N LYS A 214 -1.80 9.77 -11.45
CA LYS A 214 -1.70 8.85 -12.57
C LYS A 214 -0.38 8.06 -12.56
N SER A 215 -0.38 6.88 -13.14
CA SER A 215 0.76 5.96 -13.25
C SER A 215 1.34 5.90 -14.67
N GLY A 216 0.56 6.31 -15.68
CA GLY A 216 0.93 6.31 -17.10
C GLY A 216 0.35 7.51 -17.87
N PHE A 217 0.66 7.57 -19.17
CA PHE A 217 0.22 8.66 -20.04
C PHE A 217 -1.30 8.72 -20.24
N THR A 218 -1.93 7.56 -20.31
CA THR A 218 -3.36 7.42 -20.63
C THR A 218 -4.26 7.49 -19.41
N ASP A 219 -3.71 7.45 -18.20
CA ASP A 219 -4.51 7.50 -16.99
C ASP A 219 -5.10 8.90 -16.77
N PRO A 220 -6.32 8.98 -16.24
CA PRO A 220 -6.86 10.24 -15.74
C PRO A 220 -6.01 10.74 -14.55
N GLU A 221 -5.92 12.06 -14.42
CA GLU A 221 -5.25 12.71 -13.31
C GLU A 221 -6.27 13.09 -12.22
N TYR A 222 -6.21 12.41 -11.09
CA TYR A 222 -7.12 12.62 -9.97
C TYR A 222 -6.52 13.34 -8.77
N PHE A 223 -5.23 13.72 -8.82
CA PHE A 223 -4.55 14.39 -7.70
C PHE A 223 -5.30 15.62 -7.19
N HIS A 224 -5.79 16.49 -8.09
CA HIS A 224 -6.50 17.71 -7.68
C HIS A 224 -7.85 17.41 -7.03
N ILE A 225 -8.49 16.29 -7.39
CA ILE A 225 -9.72 15.82 -6.73
C ILE A 225 -9.37 15.37 -5.31
N PHE A 226 -8.34 14.54 -5.15
CA PHE A 226 -7.83 14.12 -3.83
C PHE A 226 -7.49 15.34 -2.97
N ALA A 227 -6.69 16.30 -3.46
CA ALA A 227 -6.34 17.51 -2.75
C ALA A 227 -7.55 18.37 -2.37
N GLY A 228 -8.58 18.41 -3.21
CA GLY A 228 -9.87 19.06 -2.89
C GLY A 228 -10.62 18.32 -1.78
N MET A 229 -10.63 17.00 -1.81
CA MET A 229 -11.29 16.17 -0.78
C MET A 229 -10.62 16.28 0.60
N THR A 230 -9.30 16.47 0.70
CA THR A 230 -8.61 16.65 1.99
C THR A 230 -9.04 17.91 2.72
N ARG A 231 -9.57 18.92 2.02
CA ARG A 231 -10.14 20.14 2.63
C ARG A 231 -11.53 19.89 3.24
N ARG A 232 -12.27 18.94 2.68
CA ARG A 232 -13.60 18.55 3.15
C ARG A 232 -13.54 17.49 4.26
N PHE A 233 -12.65 16.50 4.11
CA PHE A 233 -12.55 15.35 4.98
C PHE A 233 -11.25 15.40 5.79
N THR A 234 -11.37 15.69 7.08
CA THR A 234 -10.21 15.76 7.99
C THR A 234 -9.58 14.41 8.29
N ASN A 235 -10.28 13.32 8.00
CA ASN A 235 -9.85 11.94 8.11
C ASN A 235 -9.34 11.33 6.79
N LEU A 236 -9.09 12.16 5.76
CA LEU A 236 -8.45 11.75 4.50
C LEU A 236 -6.97 12.11 4.51
N TYR A 237 -6.14 11.14 4.19
CA TYR A 237 -4.69 11.23 4.07
C TYR A 237 -4.26 10.74 2.69
N GLY A 238 -3.02 11.05 2.28
CA GLY A 238 -2.39 10.50 1.09
C GLY A 238 -1.04 9.90 1.43
N ASP A 239 -0.63 8.87 0.72
CA ASP A 239 0.71 8.33 0.89
C ASP A 239 1.67 8.77 -0.21
N THR A 240 2.96 8.67 0.10
CA THR A 240 4.06 8.97 -0.82
C THR A 240 4.52 7.76 -1.62
N SER A 241 3.75 6.67 -1.61
CA SER A 241 4.14 5.42 -2.25
C SER A 241 4.33 5.59 -3.75
N ALA A 242 5.35 4.94 -4.29
CA ALA A 242 5.79 5.04 -5.68
C ALA A 242 6.09 6.47 -6.20
N PHE A 243 6.32 7.48 -5.35
CA PHE A 243 6.69 8.83 -5.80
C PHE A 243 8.04 8.89 -6.51
N ASN A 244 8.82 7.82 -6.41
CA ASN A 244 10.07 7.63 -7.15
C ASN A 244 9.88 7.15 -8.60
N VAL A 245 8.61 7.02 -9.09
CA VAL A 245 8.34 6.74 -10.51
C VAL A 245 7.84 7.99 -11.24
N PRO A 246 8.01 8.05 -12.56
CA PRO A 246 7.88 9.29 -13.36
C PRO A 246 6.58 10.07 -13.16
N PHE A 247 5.44 9.40 -13.26
CA PHE A 247 4.14 10.07 -13.26
C PHE A 247 3.64 10.39 -11.85
N ARG A 248 3.87 9.47 -10.90
CA ARG A 248 3.37 9.62 -9.53
C ARG A 248 4.08 10.74 -8.77
N GLY A 249 5.40 10.89 -8.95
CA GLY A 249 6.19 11.92 -8.26
C GLY A 249 6.02 13.34 -8.79
N ARG A 250 5.20 13.57 -9.82
CA ARG A 250 5.05 14.90 -10.43
C ARG A 250 4.48 15.95 -9.49
N HIS A 251 3.67 15.55 -8.52
CA HIS A 251 2.99 16.42 -7.55
C HIS A 251 3.71 16.52 -6.20
N VAL A 252 4.98 16.12 -6.12
CA VAL A 252 5.81 16.30 -4.91
C VAL A 252 5.82 17.75 -4.42
N PRO A 253 5.97 18.79 -5.28
CA PRO A 253 5.96 20.18 -4.80
C PRO A 253 4.65 20.59 -4.14
N GLU A 254 3.51 20.09 -4.63
CA GLU A 254 2.21 20.38 -4.05
C GLU A 254 2.02 19.62 -2.72
N CYS A 255 2.50 18.36 -2.64
CA CYS A 255 2.45 17.55 -1.42
C CYS A 255 3.33 18.12 -0.29
N LEU A 256 4.36 18.90 -0.61
CA LEU A 256 5.23 19.56 0.34
C LEU A 256 4.68 20.90 0.87
N ARG A 257 3.49 21.31 0.44
CA ARG A 257 2.86 22.57 0.89
C ARG A 257 1.68 22.30 1.82
N GLU A 258 1.52 23.15 2.82
CA GLU A 258 0.34 23.15 3.66
C GLU A 258 -0.94 23.59 2.89
N PRO A 259 -2.09 23.06 3.24
CA PRO A 259 -2.35 22.09 4.33
C PRO A 259 -2.13 20.64 3.95
N LEU A 260 -1.69 20.33 2.72
CA LEU A 260 -1.59 18.97 2.21
C LEU A 260 -0.45 18.18 2.90
N LEU A 261 0.67 18.85 3.21
CA LEU A 261 1.81 18.24 3.89
C LEU A 261 1.43 17.57 5.22
N GLU A 262 0.51 18.19 5.98
CA GLU A 262 0.00 17.59 7.22
C GLU A 262 -0.83 16.32 7.02
N ARG A 263 -1.21 16.00 5.78
CA ARG A 263 -1.96 14.80 5.39
C ARG A 263 -1.10 13.71 4.75
N MET A 264 0.20 13.99 4.56
CA MET A 264 1.10 13.04 3.91
C MET A 264 1.63 11.99 4.90
N VAL A 265 1.58 10.72 4.50
CA VAL A 265 2.17 9.58 5.21
C VAL A 265 3.14 8.82 4.29
N HIS A 266 4.12 8.14 4.88
CA HIS A 266 5.15 7.41 4.14
C HIS A 266 4.69 6.01 3.76
N GLY A 267 4.89 5.65 2.49
CA GLY A 267 4.83 4.29 1.96
C GLY A 267 5.77 4.14 0.77
N SER A 268 6.41 3.00 0.59
CA SER A 268 7.30 2.74 -0.55
C SER A 268 6.59 2.21 -1.79
N ASP A 269 5.52 1.44 -1.60
CA ASP A 269 4.90 0.58 -2.62
C ASP A 269 5.80 -0.61 -3.02
N TYR A 270 6.65 -1.08 -2.07
CA TYR A 270 7.49 -2.25 -2.31
C TYR A 270 6.65 -3.42 -2.86
N PRO A 271 7.03 -4.12 -3.93
CA PRO A 271 8.34 -4.13 -4.58
C PRO A 271 8.43 -3.26 -5.85
N VAL A 272 7.64 -2.21 -5.98
CA VAL A 272 7.75 -1.29 -7.12
C VAL A 272 9.18 -0.75 -7.20
N PRO A 273 9.81 -0.74 -8.40
CA PRO A 273 11.18 -0.25 -8.55
C PRO A 273 11.34 1.20 -8.08
N VAL A 274 12.39 1.46 -7.31
CA VAL A 274 12.75 2.78 -6.80
C VAL A 274 13.94 3.31 -7.58
N HIS A 275 13.74 4.43 -8.28
CA HIS A 275 14.79 5.10 -9.06
C HIS A 275 14.82 6.60 -8.78
N GLY A 276 16.01 7.11 -8.43
CA GLY A 276 16.22 8.52 -8.18
C GLY A 276 16.31 9.40 -9.43
N HIS A 277 16.39 8.81 -10.65
CA HIS A 277 16.53 9.54 -11.91
C HIS A 277 15.47 10.61 -12.10
N TRP A 278 14.20 10.26 -11.81
CA TRP A 278 13.09 11.16 -12.00
C TRP A 278 13.12 12.35 -11.03
N ALA A 279 13.46 12.09 -9.77
CA ALA A 279 13.63 13.12 -8.76
C ALA A 279 14.75 14.09 -9.13
N TRP A 280 15.86 13.55 -9.65
CA TRP A 280 16.97 14.37 -10.14
C TRP A 280 16.59 15.17 -11.38
N MET A 281 16.00 14.57 -12.40
CA MET A 281 15.59 15.26 -13.64
C MET A 281 14.60 16.39 -13.40
N ARG A 282 13.78 16.30 -12.34
CA ARG A 282 12.85 17.35 -11.92
C ARG A 282 13.44 18.37 -10.96
N GLY A 283 14.71 18.21 -10.59
CA GLY A 283 15.38 19.10 -9.65
C GLY A 283 14.97 18.94 -8.20
N PHE A 284 14.28 17.83 -7.85
CA PHE A 284 13.88 17.56 -6.46
C PHE A 284 15.05 17.12 -5.60
N VAL A 285 16.06 16.50 -6.20
CA VAL A 285 17.32 16.13 -5.57
C VAL A 285 18.50 16.54 -6.44
N ASN A 286 19.65 16.84 -5.83
CA ASN A 286 20.86 17.16 -6.58
C ASN A 286 21.56 15.90 -7.11
N TRP A 287 22.55 16.08 -8.00
CA TRP A 287 23.29 14.99 -8.63
C TRP A 287 24.04 14.09 -7.63
N GLN A 288 24.62 14.67 -6.58
CA GLN A 288 25.37 13.90 -5.58
C GLN A 288 24.42 12.97 -4.80
N THR A 289 23.27 13.49 -4.36
CA THR A 289 22.21 12.72 -3.69
C THR A 289 21.67 11.61 -4.58
N PHE A 290 21.36 11.93 -5.85
CA PHE A 290 20.94 10.94 -6.84
C PHE A 290 21.98 9.82 -6.97
N ARG A 291 23.25 10.16 -7.26
CA ARG A 291 24.34 9.18 -7.43
C ARG A 291 24.54 8.29 -6.20
N ARG A 292 24.41 8.84 -5.01
CA ARG A 292 24.54 8.11 -3.74
C ARG A 292 23.45 7.08 -3.59
N TRP A 293 22.18 7.47 -3.73
CA TRP A 293 21.06 6.60 -3.42
C TRP A 293 20.67 5.67 -4.56
N GLU A 294 20.86 6.06 -5.83
CA GLU A 294 20.60 5.17 -6.96
C GLU A 294 21.38 3.86 -6.91
N ARG A 295 22.57 3.89 -6.33
CA ARG A 295 23.44 2.71 -6.17
C ARG A 295 23.19 1.91 -4.90
N HIS A 296 22.35 2.39 -4.02
CA HIS A 296 22.09 1.72 -2.75
C HIS A 296 21.26 0.45 -2.99
N ALA A 297 21.74 -0.72 -2.52
CA ALA A 297 21.13 -2.01 -2.82
C ALA A 297 19.78 -2.22 -2.10
N ASN A 298 19.63 -1.65 -0.88
CA ASN A 298 18.39 -1.72 -0.13
C ASN A 298 17.38 -0.71 -0.70
N VAL A 299 16.28 -1.21 -1.30
CA VAL A 299 15.29 -0.36 -1.98
C VAL A 299 14.38 0.38 -1.00
N ILE A 300 14.14 -0.16 0.20
CA ILE A 300 13.37 0.51 1.26
C ILE A 300 14.16 1.72 1.77
N GLU A 301 15.44 1.55 2.06
CA GLU A 301 16.32 2.64 2.47
C GLU A 301 16.46 3.68 1.35
N ARG A 302 16.62 3.23 0.11
CA ARG A 302 16.71 4.13 -1.06
C ARG A 302 15.46 5.00 -1.19
N ASP A 303 14.26 4.40 -1.09
CA ASP A 303 12.99 5.12 -1.17
C ASP A 303 12.86 6.14 -0.05
N TYR A 304 13.16 5.73 1.19
CA TYR A 304 13.12 6.60 2.36
C TYR A 304 14.05 7.81 2.19
N GLN A 305 15.32 7.57 1.87
CA GLN A 305 16.32 8.62 1.77
C GLN A 305 16.09 9.59 0.60
N LEU A 306 15.58 9.10 -0.52
CA LEU A 306 15.17 9.96 -1.63
C LEU A 306 14.03 10.89 -1.22
N LYS A 307 13.04 10.42 -0.47
CA LYS A 307 11.93 11.25 0.02
C LYS A 307 12.37 12.26 1.07
N VAL A 308 13.29 11.89 1.97
CA VAL A 308 13.93 12.85 2.87
C VAL A 308 14.65 13.94 2.07
N ALA A 309 15.40 13.57 1.04
CA ALA A 309 16.10 14.51 0.19
C ALA A 309 15.17 15.37 -0.69
N MET A 310 13.97 14.88 -1.03
CA MET A 310 12.92 15.66 -1.69
C MET A 310 12.28 16.71 -0.76
N GLY A 311 12.53 16.65 0.56
CA GLY A 311 12.06 17.63 1.53
C GLY A 311 10.87 17.19 2.38
N PHE A 312 10.46 15.90 2.36
CA PHE A 312 9.47 15.40 3.29
C PHE A 312 10.03 15.43 4.73
N PRO A 313 9.33 16.07 5.68
CA PRO A 313 9.78 16.16 7.07
C PRO A 313 9.61 14.84 7.83
N ALA A 314 10.32 14.70 8.96
CA ALA A 314 10.31 13.50 9.79
C ALA A 314 8.91 13.06 10.20
N GLU A 315 8.01 14.00 10.41
CA GLU A 315 6.61 13.73 10.77
C GLU A 315 5.86 12.95 9.69
N SER A 316 6.15 13.16 8.41
CA SER A 316 5.53 12.40 7.31
C SER A 316 5.85 10.90 7.39
N PHE A 317 7.01 10.54 7.93
CA PHE A 317 7.45 9.14 8.08
C PHE A 317 6.94 8.47 9.37
N THR A 318 6.53 9.25 10.36
CA THR A 318 6.07 8.74 11.66
C THR A 318 4.58 8.93 11.89
N ARG A 319 3.91 9.83 11.14
CA ARG A 319 2.49 10.18 11.29
C ARG A 319 1.57 8.98 11.24
N ILE A 320 1.86 8.01 10.40
CA ILE A 320 1.04 6.80 10.25
C ILE A 320 0.88 6.04 11.58
N SER A 321 1.87 6.10 12.48
CA SER A 321 1.77 5.49 13.80
C SER A 321 0.57 6.01 14.61
N LYS A 322 0.09 7.22 14.34
CA LYS A 322 -1.09 7.81 14.99
C LYS A 322 -2.40 7.28 14.40
N LEU A 323 -2.38 6.79 13.18
CA LEU A 323 -3.56 6.30 12.45
C LEU A 323 -3.76 4.79 12.61
N LEU A 324 -2.66 4.02 12.65
CA LEU A 324 -2.72 2.58 12.81
C LEU A 324 -3.39 2.17 14.12
N ARG A 325 -4.17 1.09 14.06
CA ARG A 325 -4.73 0.42 15.23
C ARG A 325 -3.64 -0.41 15.92
N LEU A 326 -2.76 0.25 16.65
CA LEU A 326 -1.66 -0.42 17.36
C LEU A 326 -2.11 -0.90 18.75
N PRO A 327 -1.55 -2.04 19.27
CA PRO A 327 -1.83 -2.52 20.62
C PRO A 327 -1.49 -1.45 21.66
N GLY A 328 -2.36 -1.31 22.69
CA GLY A 328 -2.12 -0.37 23.80
C GLY A 328 -2.42 1.11 23.50
N LYS A 329 -2.98 1.43 22.34
CA LYS A 329 -3.60 2.76 22.10
C LYS A 329 -5.05 2.76 22.55
N PRO A 330 -5.49 3.79 23.32
CA PRO A 330 -6.87 3.95 23.73
C PRO A 330 -7.83 4.23 22.58
#